data_3f9b3dffacc9f1d828412007c706f3cb
#
_entry.id   3f9b3dffacc9f1d828412007c706f3cb
#
_cell.length_a   1.000
_cell.length_b   1.000
_cell.length_c   1.000
_cell.angle_alpha   90.00
_cell.angle_beta   90.00
_cell.angle_gamma   90.00
#
_symmetry.space_group_name_H-M   'P 1'
#
loop_
_entity.id
_entity.type
_entity.pdbx_description
1 polymer ?
#
loop_
_entity_poly.entity_id
_entity_poly.type
_entity_poly.pdbx_seq_one_letter_code
_entity_poly.pdbx_strand_id
1 'polypeptide(L)'
;MANNQKKILMLGGLRYLIPVIQAAHELGYYVITCDYLPHNVAHKYADEYHNISITDKNAVLELAKELKINGIMSFAVDPGVLTAAYVCDKLGLPGNPYTSVQILQNKALFRSFLEKNGFNTPKSRGYNSIEE
;
A
#
# COMPACT_ATOMS: atom_id res chain seq x y z
N MET A 1 14.45 22.92 -17.01
CA MET A 1 13.72 23.18 -15.75
C MET A 1 13.39 21.83 -15.14
N ALA A 2 13.79 21.58 -13.91
CA ALA A 2 13.41 20.35 -13.25
C ALA A 2 11.87 20.32 -13.11
N ASN A 3 11.25 19.29 -13.65
CA ASN A 3 9.81 19.09 -13.53
C ASN A 3 9.51 18.87 -12.03
N ASN A 4 8.99 19.89 -11.37
CA ASN A 4 8.70 19.90 -9.91
C ASN A 4 7.37 19.17 -9.63
N GLN A 5 7.04 18.21 -10.49
CA GLN A 5 5.81 17.42 -10.39
C GLN A 5 5.92 16.45 -9.21
N LYS A 6 4.93 16.48 -8.33
CA LYS A 6 4.87 15.54 -7.20
C LYS A 6 4.67 14.12 -7.69
N LYS A 7 5.43 13.20 -7.12
CA LYS A 7 5.41 11.78 -7.45
C LYS A 7 4.57 10.98 -6.48
N ILE A 8 3.67 10.15 -6.99
CA ILE A 8 2.90 9.20 -6.20
C ILE A 8 3.18 7.77 -6.64
N LEU A 9 3.54 6.91 -5.68
CA LEU A 9 3.73 5.47 -5.90
C LEU A 9 2.43 4.73 -5.58
N MET A 10 1.88 4.04 -6.57
CA MET A 10 0.67 3.23 -6.42
C MET A 10 1.03 1.75 -6.45
N LEU A 11 0.66 1.03 -5.40
CA LEU A 11 0.91 -0.39 -5.26
C LEU A 11 -0.20 -1.20 -5.94
N GLY A 12 0.20 -2.06 -6.87
CA GLY A 12 -0.68 -2.89 -7.70
C GLY A 12 -0.74 -2.45 -9.15
N GLY A 13 -1.48 -3.18 -9.98
CA GLY A 13 -1.55 -2.93 -11.42
C GLY A 13 -2.87 -3.38 -12.06
N LEU A 14 -3.87 -3.76 -11.30
CA LEU A 14 -5.13 -4.27 -11.82
C LEU A 14 -6.03 -3.15 -12.37
N ARG A 15 -7.05 -3.55 -13.14
CA ARG A 15 -7.92 -2.64 -13.89
C ARG A 15 -8.56 -1.54 -13.03
N TYR A 16 -8.94 -1.82 -11.80
CA TYR A 16 -9.59 -0.85 -10.92
C TYR A 16 -8.67 0.31 -10.48
N LEU A 17 -7.36 0.18 -10.72
CA LEU A 17 -6.41 1.27 -10.47
C LEU A 17 -6.43 2.34 -11.58
N ILE A 18 -6.91 2.01 -12.78
CA ILE A 18 -6.94 2.94 -13.93
C ILE A 18 -7.63 4.27 -13.61
N PRO A 19 -8.85 4.32 -13.08
CA PRO A 19 -9.50 5.59 -12.76
C PRO A 19 -8.76 6.37 -11.67
N VAL A 20 -8.05 5.69 -10.76
CA VAL A 20 -7.23 6.35 -9.73
C VAL A 20 -5.99 7.00 -10.33
N ILE A 21 -5.35 6.35 -11.30
CA ILE A 21 -4.23 6.91 -12.06
C ILE A 21 -4.70 8.15 -12.84
N GLN A 22 -5.84 8.06 -13.52
CA GLN A 22 -6.41 9.18 -14.26
C GLN A 22 -6.69 10.38 -13.35
N ALA A 23 -7.34 10.16 -12.21
CA ALA A 23 -7.59 11.21 -11.23
C ALA A 23 -6.29 11.82 -10.67
N ALA A 24 -5.25 11.03 -10.46
CA ALA A 24 -3.94 11.54 -10.04
C ALA A 24 -3.29 12.42 -11.13
N HIS A 25 -3.39 12.04 -12.41
CA HIS A 25 -2.93 12.87 -13.53
C HIS A 25 -3.70 14.19 -13.63
N GLU A 26 -5.02 14.17 -13.44
CA GLU A 26 -5.86 15.39 -13.41
C GLU A 26 -5.43 16.35 -12.29
N LEU A 27 -4.94 15.80 -11.17
CA LEU A 27 -4.37 16.57 -10.06
C LEU A 27 -2.90 16.98 -10.27
N GLY A 28 -2.30 16.63 -11.41
CA GLY A 28 -0.94 17.00 -11.77
C GLY A 28 0.15 16.13 -11.17
N TYR A 29 -0.16 14.94 -10.68
CA TYR A 29 0.85 14.01 -10.16
C TYR A 29 1.55 13.22 -11.27
N TYR A 30 2.83 12.94 -11.07
CA TYR A 30 3.56 11.89 -11.79
C TYR A 30 3.27 10.55 -11.11
N VAL A 31 2.68 9.62 -11.85
CA VAL A 31 2.17 8.37 -11.30
C VAL A 31 3.13 7.23 -11.60
N ILE A 32 3.57 6.56 -10.56
CA ILE A 32 4.44 5.39 -10.62
C ILE A 32 3.64 4.19 -10.11
N THR A 33 3.64 3.09 -10.84
CA THR A 33 3.04 1.83 -10.38
C THR A 33 4.11 0.80 -10.05
N CYS A 34 3.81 -0.05 -9.07
CA CYS A 34 4.69 -1.12 -8.61
C CYS A 34 3.87 -2.39 -8.38
N ASP A 35 4.27 -3.48 -9.04
CA ASP A 35 3.67 -4.82 -8.89
C ASP A 35 4.65 -5.86 -9.45
N TYR A 36 4.55 -7.11 -8.99
CA TYR A 36 5.37 -8.21 -9.52
C TYR A 36 4.85 -8.77 -10.86
N LEU A 37 3.63 -8.40 -11.27
CA LEU A 37 3.02 -8.82 -12.54
C LEU A 37 3.15 -7.73 -13.61
N PRO A 38 4.14 -7.80 -14.52
CA PRO A 38 4.46 -6.72 -15.45
C PRO A 38 3.38 -6.50 -16.53
N HIS A 39 2.50 -7.47 -16.74
CA HIS A 39 1.45 -7.40 -17.77
C HIS A 39 0.11 -6.87 -17.23
N ASN A 40 0.04 -6.47 -15.97
CA ASN A 40 -1.16 -5.86 -15.42
C ASN A 40 -1.51 -4.57 -16.17
N VAL A 41 -2.79 -4.44 -16.51
CA VAL A 41 -3.27 -3.43 -17.47
C VAL A 41 -3.07 -1.99 -17.01
N ALA A 42 -3.11 -1.73 -15.71
CA ALA A 42 -2.99 -0.36 -15.18
C ALA A 42 -1.62 0.27 -15.40
N HIS A 43 -0.55 -0.55 -15.53
CA HIS A 43 0.81 -0.02 -15.77
C HIS A 43 0.92 0.80 -17.05
N LYS A 44 0.09 0.50 -18.07
CA LYS A 44 0.06 1.24 -19.34
C LYS A 44 -0.46 2.67 -19.21
N TYR A 45 -1.13 2.98 -18.10
CA TYR A 45 -1.72 4.29 -17.83
C TYR A 45 -0.87 5.13 -16.87
N ALA A 46 0.11 4.52 -16.21
CA ALA A 46 1.07 5.20 -15.35
C ALA A 46 2.22 5.79 -16.18
N ASP A 47 2.94 6.76 -15.61
CA ASP A 47 4.13 7.36 -16.22
C ASP A 47 5.33 6.43 -16.12
N GLU A 48 5.37 5.59 -15.07
CA GLU A 48 6.49 4.70 -14.77
C GLU A 48 6.01 3.43 -14.08
N TYR A 49 6.69 2.30 -14.34
CA TYR A 49 6.41 1.01 -13.72
C TYR A 49 7.68 0.35 -13.19
N HIS A 50 7.58 -0.24 -12.00
CA HIS A 50 8.64 -1.04 -11.39
C HIS A 50 8.15 -2.45 -11.05
N ASN A 51 8.94 -3.45 -11.47
CA ASN A 51 8.64 -4.86 -11.17
C ASN A 51 9.19 -5.24 -9.79
N ILE A 52 8.43 -4.93 -8.76
CA ILE A 52 8.73 -5.25 -7.37
C ILE A 52 7.44 -5.74 -6.71
N SER A 53 7.52 -6.82 -5.92
CA SER A 53 6.37 -7.31 -5.17
C SER A 53 5.89 -6.27 -4.16
N ILE A 54 4.61 -5.96 -4.17
CA ILE A 54 3.97 -5.03 -3.23
C ILE A 54 3.99 -5.52 -1.78
N THR A 55 4.29 -6.80 -1.55
CA THR A 55 4.44 -7.39 -0.21
C THR A 55 5.88 -7.32 0.31
N ASP A 56 6.86 -7.03 -0.55
CA ASP A 56 8.24 -6.79 -0.14
C ASP A 56 8.41 -5.33 0.30
N LYS A 57 8.04 -5.07 1.55
CA LYS A 57 8.07 -3.72 2.12
C LYS A 57 9.44 -3.06 2.11
N ASN A 58 10.54 -3.85 2.17
CA ASN A 58 11.88 -3.32 2.16
C ASN A 58 12.30 -2.89 0.75
N ALA A 59 12.03 -3.72 -0.27
CA ALA A 59 12.29 -3.36 -1.66
C ALA A 59 11.46 -2.15 -2.09
N VAL A 60 10.18 -2.08 -1.69
CA VAL A 60 9.33 -0.91 -1.97
C VAL A 60 9.84 0.34 -1.25
N LEU A 61 10.35 0.22 -0.01
CA LEU A 61 10.94 1.35 0.71
C LEU A 61 12.19 1.90 -0.01
N GLU A 62 13.08 1.03 -0.48
CA GLU A 62 14.28 1.46 -1.22
C GLU A 62 13.90 2.13 -2.55
N LEU A 63 12.95 1.56 -3.30
CA LEU A 63 12.40 2.20 -4.48
C LEU A 63 11.82 3.59 -4.18
N ALA A 64 11.04 3.71 -3.11
CA ALA A 64 10.42 4.96 -2.70
C ALA A 64 11.46 6.06 -2.37
N LYS A 65 12.58 5.68 -1.73
CA LYS A 65 13.73 6.58 -1.46
C LYS A 65 14.41 7.03 -2.74
N GLU A 66 14.73 6.07 -3.63
CA GLU A 66 15.40 6.33 -4.91
C GLU A 66 14.60 7.30 -5.77
N LEU A 67 13.30 7.06 -5.89
CA LEU A 67 12.40 7.88 -6.69
C LEU A 67 12.04 9.22 -6.03
N LYS A 68 12.34 9.38 -4.73
CA LYS A 68 11.97 10.56 -3.94
C LYS A 68 10.49 10.89 -4.04
N ILE A 69 9.66 9.90 -3.77
CA ILE A 69 8.21 10.03 -3.85
C ILE A 69 7.66 11.03 -2.82
N ASN A 70 6.53 11.65 -3.15
CA ASN A 70 5.81 12.56 -2.25
C ASN A 70 4.62 11.88 -1.55
N GLY A 71 4.22 10.71 -2.04
CA GLY A 71 3.15 9.92 -1.46
C GLY A 71 3.16 8.48 -1.98
N ILE A 72 2.55 7.60 -1.22
CA ILE A 72 2.34 6.20 -1.59
C ILE A 72 0.94 5.78 -1.21
N MET A 73 0.31 4.95 -2.02
CA MET A 73 -1.00 4.40 -1.73
C MET A 73 -1.18 2.98 -2.24
N SER A 74 -2.08 2.26 -1.58
CA SER A 74 -2.62 1.00 -2.03
C SER A 74 -4.15 1.14 -2.11
N PHE A 75 -4.69 1.17 -3.32
CA PHE A 75 -6.12 1.32 -3.56
C PHE A 75 -6.75 -0.01 -3.91
N ALA A 76 -7.66 -0.51 -3.06
CA ALA A 76 -8.35 -1.79 -3.23
C ALA A 76 -7.39 -3.00 -3.42
N VAL A 77 -6.18 -2.92 -2.89
CA VAL A 77 -5.16 -3.97 -2.92
C VAL A 77 -4.71 -4.26 -1.49
N ASP A 78 -5.45 -5.10 -0.78
CA ASP A 78 -5.21 -5.39 0.63
C ASP A 78 -3.76 -5.79 0.95
N PRO A 79 -3.06 -6.63 0.16
CA PRO A 79 -1.68 -6.98 0.45
C PRO A 79 -0.70 -5.80 0.46
N GLY A 80 -1.01 -4.74 -0.30
CA GLY A 80 -0.16 -3.55 -0.40
C GLY A 80 -0.36 -2.53 0.72
N VAL A 81 -1.48 -2.58 1.43
CA VAL A 81 -1.83 -1.55 2.45
C VAL A 81 -0.81 -1.50 3.58
N LEU A 82 -0.34 -2.67 4.05
CA LEU A 82 0.68 -2.74 5.10
C LEU A 82 2.02 -2.19 4.64
N THR A 83 2.40 -2.47 3.39
CA THR A 83 3.62 -1.93 2.77
C THR A 83 3.54 -0.41 2.61
N ALA A 84 2.40 0.11 2.13
CA ALA A 84 2.20 1.55 2.02
C ALA A 84 2.33 2.25 3.37
N ALA A 85 1.69 1.73 4.42
CA ALA A 85 1.79 2.27 5.77
C ALA A 85 3.23 2.22 6.31
N TYR A 86 3.96 1.12 6.06
CA TYR A 86 5.37 0.99 6.44
C TYR A 86 6.25 2.05 5.79
N VAL A 87 6.08 2.28 4.49
CA VAL A 87 6.85 3.29 3.75
C VAL A 87 6.52 4.70 4.24
N CYS A 88 5.23 5.01 4.46
CA CYS A 88 4.82 6.29 5.04
C CYS A 88 5.48 6.54 6.38
N ASP A 89 5.47 5.55 7.27
CA ASP A 89 6.05 5.64 8.61
C ASP A 89 7.57 5.88 8.56
N LYS A 90 8.28 5.17 7.66
CA LYS A 90 9.73 5.27 7.48
C LYS A 90 10.19 6.57 6.84
N LEU A 91 9.40 7.16 5.95
CA LEU A 91 9.76 8.36 5.19
C LEU A 91 9.09 9.63 5.72
N GLY A 92 8.26 9.54 6.76
CA GLY A 92 7.51 10.68 7.28
C GLY A 92 6.46 11.22 6.28
N LEU A 93 5.94 10.35 5.40
CA LEU A 93 4.90 10.70 4.45
C LEU A 93 3.51 10.60 5.09
N PRO A 94 2.53 11.39 4.61
CA PRO A 94 1.15 11.26 5.06
C PRO A 94 0.61 9.84 4.83
N GLY A 95 0.04 9.24 5.87
CA GLY A 95 -0.51 7.90 5.79
C GLY A 95 -1.07 7.42 7.12
N ASN A 96 -1.63 6.22 7.11
CA ASN A 96 -2.12 5.59 8.33
C ASN A 96 -0.94 5.04 9.14
N PRO A 97 -0.98 5.11 10.49
CA PRO A 97 0.06 4.51 11.33
C PRO A 97 0.24 3.02 11.04
N TYR A 98 1.49 2.59 10.87
CA TYR A 98 1.82 1.20 10.54
C TYR A 98 1.22 0.19 11.53
N THR A 99 1.31 0.48 12.82
CA THR A 99 0.75 -0.37 13.88
C THR A 99 -0.78 -0.52 13.78
N SER A 100 -1.49 0.56 13.43
CA SER A 100 -2.94 0.52 13.23
C SER A 100 -3.31 -0.38 12.05
N VAL A 101 -2.57 -0.27 10.95
CA VAL A 101 -2.79 -1.11 9.75
C VAL A 101 -2.49 -2.57 10.05
N GLN A 102 -1.43 -2.88 10.81
CA GLN A 102 -1.14 -4.25 11.26
C GLN A 102 -2.31 -4.87 12.04
N ILE A 103 -2.88 -4.11 12.98
CA ILE A 103 -4.01 -4.57 13.77
C ILE A 103 -5.22 -4.83 12.88
N LEU A 104 -5.56 -3.88 12.00
CA LEU A 104 -6.75 -3.96 11.15
C LEU A 104 -6.67 -5.05 10.10
N GLN A 105 -5.49 -5.35 9.57
CA GLN A 105 -5.30 -6.38 8.55
C GLN A 105 -5.18 -7.80 9.11
N ASN A 106 -4.72 -7.95 10.34
CA ASN A 106 -4.62 -9.26 10.98
C ASN A 106 -5.89 -9.56 11.77
N LYS A 107 -6.66 -10.54 11.32
CA LYS A 107 -7.96 -10.89 11.92
C LYS A 107 -7.86 -11.24 13.41
N ALA A 108 -6.81 -11.93 13.84
CA ALA A 108 -6.61 -12.28 15.24
C ALA A 108 -6.32 -11.03 16.10
N LEU A 109 -5.43 -10.16 15.61
CA LEU A 109 -5.12 -8.90 16.29
C LEU A 109 -6.34 -7.97 16.33
N PHE A 110 -7.07 -7.86 15.22
CA PHE A 110 -8.27 -7.03 15.14
C PHE A 110 -9.37 -7.49 16.10
N ARG A 111 -9.63 -8.80 16.17
CA ARG A 111 -10.60 -9.38 17.10
C ARG A 111 -10.19 -9.12 18.55
N SER A 112 -8.91 -9.33 18.87
CA SER A 112 -8.38 -9.04 20.21
C SER A 112 -8.48 -7.55 20.58
N PHE A 113 -8.25 -6.67 19.61
CA PHE A 113 -8.43 -5.22 19.79
C PHE A 113 -9.88 -4.86 20.10
N LEU A 114 -10.84 -5.40 19.34
CA LEU A 114 -12.27 -5.16 19.56
C LEU A 114 -12.69 -5.63 20.96
N GLU A 115 -12.31 -6.84 21.35
CA GLU A 115 -12.63 -7.40 22.67
C GLU A 115 -12.07 -6.54 23.80
N LYS A 116 -10.79 -6.16 23.74
CA LYS A 116 -10.13 -5.33 24.75
C LYS A 116 -10.75 -3.94 24.91
N ASN A 117 -11.37 -3.42 23.85
CA ASN A 117 -11.99 -2.11 23.85
C ASN A 117 -13.52 -2.15 24.04
N GLY A 118 -14.08 -3.29 24.40
CA GLY A 118 -15.50 -3.43 24.75
C GLY A 118 -16.45 -3.43 23.55
N PHE A 119 -15.95 -3.66 22.34
CA PHE A 119 -16.79 -3.80 21.15
C PHE A 119 -17.38 -5.20 21.06
N ASN A 120 -18.59 -5.30 20.55
CA ASN A 120 -19.21 -6.58 20.26
C ASN A 120 -18.41 -7.29 19.14
N THR A 121 -17.87 -8.47 19.45
CA THR A 121 -17.10 -9.26 18.52
C THR A 121 -17.39 -10.75 18.72
N PRO A 122 -17.42 -11.56 17.66
CA PRO A 122 -17.53 -13.02 17.80
C PRO A 122 -16.34 -13.57 18.60
N LYS A 123 -16.57 -14.58 19.39
CA LYS A 123 -15.49 -15.33 20.06
C LYS A 123 -14.57 -15.91 18.97
N SER A 124 -13.28 -15.63 19.09
CA SER A 124 -12.27 -16.07 18.11
C SER A 124 -10.98 -16.42 18.83
N ARG A 125 -10.23 -17.35 18.23
CA ARG A 125 -8.89 -17.71 18.67
C ARG A 125 -7.97 -17.83 17.45
N GLY A 126 -6.79 -17.23 17.53
CA GLY A 126 -5.75 -17.38 16.53
C GLY A 126 -4.89 -18.60 16.83
N TYR A 127 -4.48 -19.30 15.79
CA TYR A 127 -3.57 -20.44 15.85
C TYR A 127 -2.41 -20.20 14.88
N ASN A 128 -1.22 -20.65 15.26
CA ASN A 128 -0.01 -20.55 14.42
C ASN A 128 0.31 -21.87 13.70
N SER A 129 -0.30 -22.97 14.14
CA SER A 129 -0.17 -24.28 13.50
C SER A 129 -1.50 -25.04 13.54
N ILE A 130 -1.57 -26.13 12.77
CA ILE A 130 -2.74 -27.04 12.75
C ILE A 130 -2.78 -27.91 14.04
N GLU A 131 -1.64 -28.04 14.71
CA GLU A 131 -1.49 -28.86 15.92
C GLU A 131 -1.91 -28.15 17.22
N GLU A 132 -2.17 -26.84 17.15
CA GLU A 132 -2.71 -26.03 18.25
C GLU A 132 -4.26 -26.07 18.27
#